data_baa83df99084cb589b5475c6439429c1
#
_entry.id   baa83df99084cb589b5475c6439429c1
#
_cell.length_a   1.000
_cell.length_b   1.000
_cell.length_c   1.000
_cell.angle_alpha   90.00
_cell.angle_beta   90.00
_cell.angle_gamma   90.00
#
_symmetry.space_group_name_H-M   'P 1'
#
loop_
_entity.id
_entity.type
_entity.pdbx_description
1 polymer ?
#
loop_
_entity_poly.entity_id
_entity_poly.type
_entity_poly.pdbx_seq_one_letter_code
_entity_poly.pdbx_strand_id
1 'polypeptide(L)'
;MSSSKILILHGDTFQVELERDKYIKNLRSKVNFEREIFFTKSSSFQWSNLLSENEDSLFPVPKILDLRIESPPLKDDSEYLVDLCMNISEEKYIVISISNIERLKTRAWFKSILNYGREVELKKIWPNKKKEWIRNSAKNLGIDIDTNTLDVIFEKTQGNLLAAYQEIKMIKMIGKNSFKVFIENSSEFDIFNLCNSLVSEKIDLSIEIINNLKSQKGSEALIIWGIFRELERLSILKEDSQAKLNGPFDYLENLSRKSKKI
;
A
#
# COMPACT_ATOMS: atom_id res chain seq x y z
N MET A 1 5.75 5.07 -30.31
CA MET A 1 6.78 4.83 -29.29
C MET A 1 6.75 3.34 -28.97
N SER A 2 7.82 2.63 -29.29
CA SER A 2 7.96 1.20 -28.94
C SER A 2 7.87 1.08 -27.42
N SER A 3 6.87 0.35 -26.93
CA SER A 3 6.72 0.07 -25.49
C SER A 3 7.88 -0.83 -25.10
N SER A 4 8.75 -0.37 -24.20
CA SER A 4 9.82 -1.24 -23.69
C SER A 4 9.22 -2.52 -23.13
N LYS A 5 9.76 -3.67 -23.54
CA LYS A 5 9.31 -4.99 -23.07
C LYS A 5 9.69 -5.25 -21.61
N ILE A 6 10.63 -4.48 -21.08
CA ILE A 6 11.11 -4.59 -19.70
C ILE A 6 10.68 -3.36 -18.91
N LEU A 7 9.96 -3.58 -17.82
CA LEU A 7 9.56 -2.56 -16.86
C LEU A 7 10.25 -2.82 -15.52
N ILE A 8 10.97 -1.84 -15.01
CA ILE A 8 11.70 -1.91 -13.75
C ILE A 8 11.04 -0.95 -12.76
N LEU A 9 10.41 -1.50 -11.73
CA LEU A 9 9.71 -0.76 -10.68
C LEU A 9 10.48 -0.85 -9.38
N HIS A 10 10.70 0.28 -8.70
CA HIS A 10 11.35 0.27 -7.38
C HIS A 10 10.86 1.44 -6.51
N GLY A 11 11.06 1.33 -5.19
CA GLY A 11 10.71 2.37 -4.23
C GLY A 11 9.75 1.90 -3.15
N ASP A 12 8.66 2.64 -2.94
CA ASP A 12 7.64 2.29 -1.94
C ASP A 12 6.92 0.99 -2.32
N THR A 13 6.98 0.00 -1.44
CA THR A 13 6.54 -1.38 -1.72
C THR A 13 5.09 -1.42 -2.20
N PHE A 14 4.18 -0.72 -1.51
CA PHE A 14 2.76 -0.74 -1.88
C PHE A 14 2.52 -0.11 -3.26
N GLN A 15 3.19 1.00 -3.56
CA GLN A 15 3.04 1.65 -4.86
C GLN A 15 3.67 0.82 -5.99
N VAL A 16 4.79 0.14 -5.72
CA VAL A 16 5.41 -0.81 -6.66
C VAL A 16 4.43 -1.93 -7.00
N GLU A 17 3.78 -2.54 -6.01
CA GLU A 17 2.77 -3.58 -6.23
C GLU A 17 1.58 -3.07 -7.04
N LEU A 18 1.08 -1.89 -6.70
CA LEU A 18 -0.06 -1.28 -7.38
C LEU A 18 0.24 -0.98 -8.85
N GLU A 19 1.41 -0.40 -9.14
CA GLU A 19 1.80 -0.06 -10.52
C GLU A 19 2.13 -1.32 -11.34
N ARG A 20 2.77 -2.31 -10.72
CA ARG A 20 2.99 -3.65 -11.33
C ARG A 20 1.67 -4.27 -11.77
N ASP A 21 0.72 -4.38 -10.86
CA ASP A 21 -0.55 -5.05 -11.13
C ASP A 21 -1.38 -4.30 -12.18
N LYS A 22 -1.34 -2.97 -12.17
CA LYS A 22 -1.94 -2.11 -13.20
C LYS A 22 -1.30 -2.33 -14.57
N TYR A 23 0.03 -2.39 -14.63
CA TYR A 23 0.75 -2.62 -15.89
C TYR A 23 0.45 -4.01 -16.47
N ILE A 24 0.52 -5.06 -15.64
CA ILE A 24 0.21 -6.43 -16.05
C ILE A 24 -1.24 -6.56 -16.53
N LYS A 25 -2.19 -5.93 -15.80
CA LYS A 25 -3.59 -5.91 -16.24
C LYS A 25 -3.76 -5.25 -17.61
N ASN A 26 -3.04 -4.14 -17.86
CA ASN A 26 -3.09 -3.47 -19.15
C ASN A 26 -2.48 -4.30 -20.29
N LEU A 27 -1.39 -5.04 -20.02
CA LEU A 27 -0.85 -5.98 -21.02
C LEU A 27 -1.86 -7.08 -21.34
N ARG A 28 -2.42 -7.73 -20.32
CA ARG A 28 -3.38 -8.83 -20.46
C ARG A 28 -4.71 -8.42 -21.11
N SER A 29 -5.07 -7.15 -21.08
CA SER A 29 -6.25 -6.64 -21.79
C SER A 29 -6.06 -6.58 -23.31
N LYS A 30 -4.83 -6.61 -23.79
CA LYS A 30 -4.49 -6.54 -25.24
C LYS A 30 -4.26 -7.90 -25.84
N VAL A 31 -3.60 -8.79 -25.12
CA VAL A 31 -3.23 -10.14 -25.55
C VAL A 31 -3.37 -11.07 -24.36
N ASN A 32 -3.75 -12.31 -24.62
CA ASN A 32 -3.80 -13.34 -23.59
C ASN A 32 -2.38 -13.84 -23.26
N PHE A 33 -1.76 -13.19 -22.25
CA PHE A 33 -0.45 -13.58 -21.77
C PHE A 33 -0.54 -14.62 -20.66
N GLU A 34 0.33 -15.61 -20.68
CA GLU A 34 0.66 -16.40 -19.49
C GLU A 34 1.50 -15.54 -18.53
N ARG A 35 1.27 -15.66 -17.23
CA ARG A 35 2.05 -14.96 -16.22
C ARG A 35 2.77 -15.93 -15.33
N GLU A 36 4.06 -15.80 -15.27
CA GLU A 36 4.92 -16.55 -14.39
C GLU A 36 5.55 -15.66 -13.34
N ILE A 37 5.48 -16.07 -12.07
CA ILE A 37 5.86 -15.22 -10.94
C ILE A 37 7.07 -15.82 -10.23
N PHE A 38 8.13 -15.04 -10.10
CA PHE A 38 9.38 -15.41 -9.43
C PHE A 38 9.59 -14.56 -8.19
N PHE A 39 9.77 -15.22 -7.04
CA PHE A 39 10.09 -14.59 -5.76
C PHE A 39 11.54 -14.90 -5.39
N THR A 40 12.40 -13.87 -5.33
CA THR A 40 13.82 -14.06 -5.06
C THR A 40 14.20 -14.03 -3.57
N LYS A 41 13.21 -14.02 -2.67
CA LYS A 41 13.45 -14.00 -1.22
C LYS A 41 13.94 -15.36 -0.68
N SER A 42 13.58 -16.43 -1.35
CA SER A 42 13.92 -17.77 -0.94
C SER A 42 15.40 -18.07 -1.19
N SER A 43 16.10 -18.61 -0.18
CA SER A 43 17.46 -19.15 -0.34
C SER A 43 17.53 -20.31 -1.36
N SER A 44 16.39 -20.88 -1.71
CA SER A 44 16.27 -21.93 -2.72
C SER A 44 16.03 -21.39 -4.13
N PHE A 45 15.92 -20.08 -4.33
CA PHE A 45 15.73 -19.51 -5.67
C PHE A 45 17.01 -19.64 -6.49
N GLN A 46 16.91 -20.38 -7.59
CA GLN A 46 18.01 -20.58 -8.52
C GLN A 46 17.89 -19.57 -9.65
N TRP A 47 18.77 -18.58 -9.68
CA TRP A 47 18.78 -17.52 -10.69
C TRP A 47 19.03 -18.07 -12.11
N SER A 48 19.75 -19.18 -12.23
CA SER A 48 19.97 -19.87 -13.51
C SER A 48 18.69 -20.31 -14.20
N ASN A 49 17.63 -20.59 -13.43
CA ASN A 49 16.34 -21.00 -14.00
C ASN A 49 15.66 -19.86 -14.79
N LEU A 50 16.07 -18.60 -14.58
CA LEU A 50 15.55 -17.47 -15.38
C LEU A 50 15.96 -17.58 -16.86
N LEU A 51 17.08 -18.22 -17.18
CA LEU A 51 17.55 -18.37 -18.55
C LEU A 51 16.77 -19.46 -19.29
N SER A 52 16.41 -20.57 -18.62
CA SER A 52 15.58 -21.61 -19.22
C SER A 52 14.20 -21.11 -19.66
N GLU A 53 13.69 -20.08 -18.97
CA GLU A 53 12.46 -19.42 -19.36
C GLU A 53 12.59 -18.55 -20.62
N ASN A 54 13.81 -18.29 -21.05
CA ASN A 54 14.06 -17.52 -22.28
C ASN A 54 14.19 -18.40 -23.53
N GLU A 55 14.23 -19.73 -23.37
CA GLU A 55 14.25 -20.64 -24.48
C GLU A 55 12.93 -20.58 -25.28
N ASP A 56 13.03 -20.52 -26.59
CA ASP A 56 11.87 -20.45 -27.48
C ASP A 56 11.14 -21.78 -27.51
N SER A 57 9.86 -21.75 -27.21
CA SER A 57 8.98 -22.92 -27.41
C SER A 57 8.66 -23.11 -28.88
N LEU A 58 8.46 -24.36 -29.31
CA LEU A 58 7.95 -24.69 -30.67
C LEU A 58 6.57 -24.06 -30.94
N PHE A 59 5.82 -23.74 -29.88
CA PHE A 59 4.56 -23.01 -29.94
C PHE A 59 4.65 -21.83 -28.96
N PRO A 60 5.15 -20.68 -29.42
CA PRO A 60 5.37 -19.55 -28.57
C PRO A 60 4.04 -18.98 -28.05
N VAL A 61 3.86 -19.03 -26.74
CA VAL A 61 2.75 -18.34 -26.03
C VAL A 61 3.31 -17.06 -25.41
N PRO A 62 2.69 -15.91 -25.67
CA PRO A 62 3.13 -14.67 -25.06
C PRO A 62 3.18 -14.76 -23.53
N LYS A 63 4.34 -14.48 -22.92
CA LYS A 63 4.59 -14.61 -21.48
C LYS A 63 4.91 -13.27 -20.81
N ILE A 64 4.43 -13.11 -19.58
CA ILE A 64 4.88 -12.05 -18.67
C ILE A 64 5.68 -12.70 -17.53
N LEU A 65 6.96 -12.40 -17.46
CA LEU A 65 7.83 -12.78 -16.34
C LEU A 65 7.73 -11.68 -15.26
N ASP A 66 7.05 -12.00 -14.16
CA ASP A 66 6.86 -11.11 -13.01
C ASP A 66 7.90 -11.42 -11.94
N LEU A 67 9.04 -10.75 -12.00
CA LEU A 67 10.19 -10.96 -11.12
C LEU A 67 10.12 -10.01 -9.92
N ARG A 68 10.01 -10.57 -8.70
CA ARG A 68 9.90 -9.82 -7.45
C ARG A 68 11.16 -9.96 -6.62
N ILE A 69 11.98 -8.91 -6.64
CA ILE A 69 13.30 -8.91 -5.99
C ILE A 69 13.19 -8.25 -4.62
N GLU A 70 13.22 -9.06 -3.56
CA GLU A 70 13.22 -8.59 -2.17
C GLU A 70 14.62 -8.64 -1.53
N SER A 71 15.53 -9.42 -2.12
CA SER A 71 16.93 -9.53 -1.72
C SER A 71 17.84 -9.32 -2.92
N PRO A 72 18.96 -8.59 -2.78
CA PRO A 72 19.85 -8.37 -3.89
C PRO A 72 20.47 -9.70 -4.35
N PRO A 73 20.59 -9.94 -5.67
CA PRO A 73 21.31 -11.09 -6.18
C PRO A 73 22.79 -11.03 -5.76
N LEU A 74 23.39 -12.19 -5.55
CA LEU A 74 24.86 -12.31 -5.43
C LEU A 74 25.53 -11.92 -6.75
N LYS A 75 26.86 -11.77 -6.72
CA LYS A 75 27.60 -11.30 -7.91
C LYS A 75 27.35 -12.21 -9.12
N ASP A 76 27.51 -13.51 -8.94
CA ASP A 76 27.35 -14.50 -10.00
C ASP A 76 25.86 -14.64 -10.43
N ASP A 77 24.95 -14.55 -9.48
CA ASP A 77 23.51 -14.57 -9.73
C ASP A 77 23.03 -13.35 -10.53
N SER A 78 23.68 -12.20 -10.34
CA SER A 78 23.31 -10.96 -11.04
C SER A 78 23.58 -11.03 -12.55
N GLU A 79 24.49 -11.89 -12.99
CA GLU A 79 24.78 -12.12 -14.40
C GLU A 79 23.59 -12.76 -15.11
N TYR A 80 22.92 -13.74 -14.49
CA TYR A 80 21.70 -14.34 -15.04
C TYR A 80 20.58 -13.32 -15.23
N LEU A 81 20.40 -12.38 -14.28
CA LEU A 81 19.40 -11.32 -14.38
C LEU A 81 19.69 -10.35 -15.53
N VAL A 82 20.95 -9.95 -15.69
CA VAL A 82 21.39 -9.07 -16.78
C VAL A 82 21.24 -9.76 -18.13
N ASP A 83 21.63 -11.02 -18.20
CA ASP A 83 21.56 -11.84 -19.42
C ASP A 83 20.08 -12.05 -19.86
N LEU A 84 19.19 -12.33 -18.91
CA LEU A 84 17.75 -12.36 -19.16
C LEU A 84 17.25 -11.05 -19.79
N CYS A 85 17.66 -9.91 -19.24
CA CYS A 85 17.25 -8.60 -19.75
C CYS A 85 17.84 -8.29 -21.14
N MET A 86 19.07 -8.73 -21.39
CA MET A 86 19.76 -8.50 -22.65
C MET A 86 19.17 -9.34 -23.79
N ASN A 87 18.79 -10.58 -23.51
CA ASN A 87 18.39 -11.60 -24.49
C ASN A 87 16.89 -11.90 -24.47
N ILE A 88 16.05 -10.92 -24.10
CA ILE A 88 14.59 -11.14 -24.05
C ILE A 88 14.01 -11.47 -25.43
N SER A 89 13.23 -12.54 -25.53
CA SER A 89 12.57 -12.93 -26.77
C SER A 89 11.43 -11.98 -27.16
N GLU A 90 11.00 -12.04 -28.43
CA GLU A 90 10.00 -11.08 -28.95
C GLU A 90 8.63 -11.20 -28.30
N GLU A 91 8.27 -12.36 -27.79
CA GLU A 91 6.96 -12.65 -27.22
C GLU A 91 6.88 -12.52 -25.70
N LYS A 92 7.99 -12.14 -25.07
CA LYS A 92 8.07 -12.00 -23.61
C LYS A 92 8.09 -10.56 -23.15
N TYR A 93 7.49 -10.34 -21.99
CA TYR A 93 7.56 -9.09 -21.23
C TYR A 93 8.12 -9.40 -19.85
N ILE A 94 9.01 -8.56 -19.36
CA ILE A 94 9.58 -8.67 -18.01
C ILE A 94 9.09 -7.50 -17.17
N VAL A 95 8.54 -7.81 -16.00
CA VAL A 95 8.21 -6.82 -14.97
C VAL A 95 9.05 -7.11 -13.75
N ILE A 96 10.03 -6.27 -13.49
CA ILE A 96 10.94 -6.38 -12.34
C ILE A 96 10.43 -5.44 -11.25
N SER A 97 10.02 -5.99 -10.12
CA SER A 97 9.58 -5.26 -8.93
C SER A 97 10.64 -5.40 -7.84
N ILE A 98 11.21 -4.28 -7.40
CA ILE A 98 12.30 -4.27 -6.41
C ILE A 98 11.83 -3.54 -5.15
N SER A 99 11.82 -4.24 -4.03
CA SER A 99 11.36 -3.73 -2.75
C SER A 99 12.43 -3.88 -1.67
N ASN A 100 12.50 -2.93 -0.75
CA ASN A 100 13.29 -3.00 0.48
C ASN A 100 14.80 -3.20 0.30
N ILE A 101 15.38 -2.83 -0.84
CA ILE A 101 16.83 -2.92 -1.07
C ILE A 101 17.48 -1.56 -0.80
N GLU A 102 18.30 -1.51 0.24
CA GLU A 102 19.07 -0.33 0.57
C GLU A 102 20.12 -0.03 -0.51
N ARG A 103 20.32 1.28 -0.76
CA ARG A 103 21.32 1.77 -1.71
C ARG A 103 21.23 1.12 -3.11
N LEU A 104 19.99 0.81 -3.54
CA LEU A 104 19.73 0.14 -4.81
C LEU A 104 20.44 0.81 -5.98
N LYS A 105 20.36 2.14 -6.10
CA LYS A 105 20.96 2.91 -7.20
C LYS A 105 22.49 2.86 -7.27
N THR A 106 23.16 2.40 -6.22
CA THR A 106 24.61 2.22 -6.23
C THR A 106 25.06 0.83 -6.68
N ARG A 107 24.12 -0.13 -6.75
CA ARG A 107 24.41 -1.52 -7.10
C ARG A 107 24.69 -1.68 -8.59
N ALA A 108 25.77 -2.41 -8.93
CA ALA A 108 26.20 -2.61 -10.31
C ALA A 108 25.13 -3.31 -11.15
N TRP A 109 24.56 -4.41 -10.64
CA TRP A 109 23.51 -5.17 -11.33
C TRP A 109 22.29 -4.32 -11.65
N PHE A 110 21.88 -3.44 -10.74
CA PHE A 110 20.73 -2.56 -10.96
C PHE A 110 21.04 -1.57 -12.10
N LYS A 111 22.21 -0.94 -12.08
CA LYS A 111 22.63 -0.05 -13.18
C LYS A 111 22.68 -0.77 -14.52
N SER A 112 23.12 -2.04 -14.52
CA SER A 112 23.20 -2.83 -15.76
C SER A 112 21.82 -3.10 -16.35
N ILE A 113 20.82 -3.51 -15.56
CA ILE A 113 19.46 -3.78 -16.07
C ILE A 113 18.74 -2.52 -16.56
N LEU A 114 19.09 -1.33 -16.04
CA LEU A 114 18.52 -0.07 -16.51
C LEU A 114 18.83 0.23 -17.98
N ASN A 115 19.88 -0.34 -18.55
CA ASN A 115 20.21 -0.18 -19.96
C ASN A 115 19.21 -0.88 -20.90
N TYR A 116 18.46 -1.84 -20.39
CA TYR A 116 17.57 -2.70 -21.19
C TYR A 116 16.08 -2.40 -20.96
N GLY A 117 15.72 -1.74 -19.85
CA GLY A 117 14.34 -1.55 -19.44
C GLY A 117 13.97 -0.10 -19.11
N ARG A 118 12.66 0.14 -19.05
CA ARG A 118 12.10 1.41 -18.58
C ARG A 118 12.06 1.41 -17.05
N GLU A 119 12.76 2.35 -16.43
CA GLU A 119 12.72 2.60 -14.99
C GLU A 119 11.48 3.42 -14.59
N VAL A 120 10.85 3.03 -13.47
CA VAL A 120 9.84 3.82 -12.77
C VAL A 120 10.14 3.78 -11.28
N GLU A 121 10.56 4.92 -10.75
CA GLU A 121 10.78 5.11 -9.31
C GLU A 121 9.50 5.56 -8.62
N LEU A 122 9.02 4.77 -7.68
CA LEU A 122 7.80 5.03 -6.92
C LEU A 122 8.17 5.53 -5.51
N LYS A 123 8.24 6.86 -5.38
CA LYS A 123 8.65 7.53 -4.14
C LYS A 123 7.57 7.40 -3.07
N LYS A 124 8.00 7.28 -1.81
CA LYS A 124 7.11 7.31 -0.66
C LYS A 124 6.28 8.59 -0.64
N ILE A 125 4.97 8.45 -0.44
CA ILE A 125 4.05 9.58 -0.36
C ILE A 125 4.20 10.28 0.99
N TRP A 126 4.49 11.57 0.97
CA TRP A 126 4.59 12.39 2.18
C TRP A 126 3.22 12.57 2.85
N PRO A 127 3.16 12.75 4.18
CA PRO A 127 1.89 12.87 4.91
C PRO A 127 0.93 13.90 4.33
N ASN A 128 1.41 15.09 3.95
CA ASN A 128 0.62 16.16 3.35
C ASN A 128 0.09 15.86 1.94
N LYS A 129 0.62 14.83 1.28
CA LYS A 129 0.19 14.39 -0.07
C LYS A 129 -0.72 13.17 -0.06
N LYS A 130 -0.94 12.55 1.09
CA LYS A 130 -1.74 11.33 1.18
C LYS A 130 -3.21 11.55 0.79
N LYS A 131 -3.85 12.63 1.23
CA LYS A 131 -5.24 12.95 0.84
C LYS A 131 -5.36 13.17 -0.68
N GLU A 132 -4.41 13.86 -1.28
CA GLU A 132 -4.35 14.05 -2.73
C GLU A 132 -4.20 12.70 -3.47
N TRP A 133 -3.34 11.83 -2.95
CA TRP A 133 -3.14 10.50 -3.50
C TRP A 133 -4.42 9.64 -3.43
N ILE A 134 -5.16 9.67 -2.30
CA ILE A 134 -6.45 8.97 -2.12
C ILE A 134 -7.45 9.46 -3.17
N ARG A 135 -7.59 10.78 -3.34
CA ARG A 135 -8.49 11.38 -4.34
C ARG A 135 -8.14 10.94 -5.76
N ASN A 136 -6.86 10.99 -6.11
CA ASN A 136 -6.38 10.58 -7.43
C ASN A 136 -6.57 9.07 -7.66
N SER A 137 -6.37 8.26 -6.65
CA SER A 137 -6.60 6.80 -6.72
C SER A 137 -8.08 6.47 -6.93
N ALA A 138 -8.99 7.18 -6.26
CA ALA A 138 -10.44 7.04 -6.48
C ALA A 138 -10.81 7.42 -7.92
N LYS A 139 -10.31 8.57 -8.40
CA LYS A 139 -10.55 9.03 -9.78
C LYS A 139 -10.03 8.02 -10.82
N ASN A 140 -8.86 7.43 -10.61
CA ASN A 140 -8.30 6.39 -11.48
C ASN A 140 -9.15 5.10 -11.52
N LEU A 141 -9.92 4.84 -10.47
CA LEU A 141 -10.90 3.75 -10.40
C LEU A 141 -12.28 4.14 -10.94
N GLY A 142 -12.44 5.37 -11.45
CA GLY A 142 -13.70 5.90 -11.97
C GLY A 142 -14.69 6.34 -10.89
N ILE A 143 -14.19 6.67 -9.69
CA ILE A 143 -15.02 7.09 -8.56
C ILE A 143 -14.72 8.56 -8.25
N ASP A 144 -15.76 9.37 -8.21
CA ASP A 144 -15.68 10.74 -7.69
C ASP A 144 -16.07 10.76 -6.22
N ILE A 145 -15.11 11.11 -5.35
CA ILE A 145 -15.30 11.25 -3.90
C ILE A 145 -15.32 12.72 -3.50
N ASP A 146 -16.30 13.11 -2.70
CA ASP A 146 -16.35 14.45 -2.11
C ASP A 146 -15.33 14.59 -0.96
N THR A 147 -15.14 15.80 -0.50
CA THR A 147 -14.18 16.12 0.55
C THR A 147 -14.52 15.39 1.85
N ASN A 148 -15.82 15.30 2.20
CA ASN A 148 -16.25 14.60 3.41
C ASN A 148 -15.91 13.10 3.36
N THR A 149 -16.23 12.43 2.26
CA THR A 149 -15.86 11.01 2.07
C THR A 149 -14.34 10.81 2.10
N LEU A 150 -13.58 11.74 1.51
CA LEU A 150 -12.11 11.72 1.55
C LEU A 150 -11.58 11.81 2.98
N ASP A 151 -12.13 12.74 3.78
CA ASP A 151 -11.71 12.95 5.17
C ASP A 151 -12.02 11.72 6.01
N VAL A 152 -13.21 11.14 5.85
CA VAL A 152 -13.61 9.90 6.50
C VAL A 152 -12.66 8.73 6.15
N ILE A 153 -12.33 8.53 4.88
CA ILE A 153 -11.37 7.49 4.47
C ILE A 153 -10.01 7.73 5.11
N PHE A 154 -9.54 8.99 5.08
CA PHE A 154 -8.23 9.33 5.61
C PHE A 154 -8.13 9.10 7.13
N GLU A 155 -9.15 9.50 7.88
CA GLU A 155 -9.23 9.31 9.34
C GLU A 155 -9.35 7.84 9.71
N LYS A 156 -10.28 7.12 9.09
CA LYS A 156 -10.48 5.68 9.32
C LYS A 156 -9.19 4.89 9.08
N THR A 157 -8.47 5.23 8.03
CA THR A 157 -7.24 4.51 7.67
C THR A 157 -5.97 5.07 8.31
N GLN A 158 -6.09 6.16 9.08
CA GLN A 158 -4.94 6.85 9.70
C GLN A 158 -3.81 7.16 8.70
N GLY A 159 -4.19 7.46 7.46
CA GLY A 159 -3.26 7.71 6.37
C GLY A 159 -2.47 6.49 5.89
N ASN A 160 -2.89 5.27 6.22
CA ASN A 160 -2.38 4.05 5.62
C ASN A 160 -2.91 3.94 4.18
N LEU A 161 -2.03 4.03 3.19
CA LEU A 161 -2.42 4.08 1.78
C LEU A 161 -3.02 2.76 1.27
N LEU A 162 -2.54 1.61 1.77
CA LEU A 162 -3.09 0.31 1.42
C LEU A 162 -4.53 0.19 1.94
N ALA A 163 -4.75 0.53 3.20
CA ALA A 163 -6.09 0.53 3.80
C ALA A 163 -7.02 1.51 3.06
N ALA A 164 -6.56 2.73 2.78
CA ALA A 164 -7.32 3.72 2.01
C ALA A 164 -7.69 3.20 0.61
N TYR A 165 -6.79 2.51 -0.05
CA TYR A 165 -7.05 1.91 -1.36
C TYR A 165 -8.10 0.80 -1.30
N GLN A 166 -8.12 0.00 -0.22
CA GLN A 166 -9.17 -1.00 -0.01
C GLN A 166 -10.53 -0.36 0.23
N GLU A 167 -10.60 0.74 0.99
CA GLU A 167 -11.84 1.50 1.17
C GLU A 167 -12.37 2.06 -0.17
N ILE A 168 -11.49 2.60 -1.01
CA ILE A 168 -11.86 3.06 -2.35
C ILE A 168 -12.40 1.90 -3.20
N LYS A 169 -11.78 0.73 -3.15
CA LYS A 169 -12.29 -0.47 -3.85
C LYS A 169 -13.67 -0.87 -3.32
N MET A 170 -13.89 -0.80 -2.01
CA MET A 170 -15.18 -1.08 -1.40
C MET A 170 -16.24 -0.10 -1.92
N ILE A 171 -15.96 1.20 -1.95
CA ILE A 171 -16.86 2.21 -2.54
C ILE A 171 -17.23 1.85 -3.97
N LYS A 172 -16.25 1.39 -4.76
CA LYS A 172 -16.50 0.95 -6.14
C LYS A 172 -17.48 -0.22 -6.24
N MET A 173 -17.41 -1.13 -5.29
CA MET A 173 -18.25 -2.35 -5.30
C MET A 173 -19.67 -2.08 -4.81
N ILE A 174 -19.83 -1.33 -3.72
CA ILE A 174 -21.12 -1.16 -3.05
C ILE A 174 -21.81 0.18 -3.39
N GLY A 175 -21.10 1.10 -4.01
CA GLY A 175 -21.57 2.46 -4.29
C GLY A 175 -21.36 3.43 -3.12
N LYS A 176 -21.26 4.72 -3.44
CA LYS A 176 -20.91 5.79 -2.48
C LYS A 176 -21.96 5.93 -1.35
N ASN A 177 -23.24 5.84 -1.68
CA ASN A 177 -24.31 5.99 -0.68
C ASN A 177 -24.31 4.83 0.31
N SER A 178 -24.17 3.59 -0.17
CA SER A 178 -24.10 2.40 0.67
C SER A 178 -22.83 2.42 1.55
N PHE A 179 -21.73 2.97 1.03
CA PHE A 179 -20.50 3.11 1.79
C PHE A 179 -20.65 4.12 2.95
N LYS A 180 -21.36 5.24 2.75
CA LYS A 180 -21.65 6.18 3.84
C LYS A 180 -22.44 5.51 4.96
N VAL A 181 -23.53 4.81 4.61
CA VAL A 181 -24.34 4.05 5.57
C VAL A 181 -23.51 2.96 6.27
N PHE A 182 -22.62 2.27 5.53
CA PHE A 182 -21.74 1.26 6.10
C PHE A 182 -20.77 1.85 7.13
N ILE A 183 -20.17 3.02 6.84
CA ILE A 183 -19.27 3.69 7.78
C ILE A 183 -20.03 4.18 9.02
N GLU A 184 -21.18 4.81 8.82
CA GLU A 184 -22.03 5.31 9.92
C GLU A 184 -22.47 4.17 10.86
N ASN A 185 -22.60 2.96 10.33
CA ASN A 185 -22.98 1.76 11.10
C ASN A 185 -21.79 0.90 11.52
N SER A 186 -20.54 1.27 11.20
CA SER A 186 -19.39 0.45 11.58
C SER A 186 -18.93 0.76 13.01
N SER A 187 -18.96 -0.25 13.88
CA SER A 187 -18.54 -0.12 15.27
C SER A 187 -17.08 0.36 15.44
N GLU A 188 -16.20 0.04 14.51
CA GLU A 188 -14.81 0.51 14.52
C GLU A 188 -14.72 2.03 14.33
N PHE A 189 -15.51 2.59 13.38
CA PHE A 189 -15.53 4.02 13.15
C PHE A 189 -16.08 4.77 14.36
N ASP A 190 -17.14 4.28 14.98
CA ASP A 190 -17.72 4.87 16.17
C ASP A 190 -16.76 4.85 17.37
N ILE A 191 -15.92 3.81 17.51
CA ILE A 191 -14.92 3.73 18.56
C ILE A 191 -13.80 4.75 18.36
N PHE A 192 -13.34 4.96 17.12
CA PHE A 192 -12.37 6.01 16.84
C PHE A 192 -12.94 7.40 17.09
N ASN A 193 -14.20 7.61 16.74
CA ASN A 193 -14.90 8.85 17.04
C ASN A 193 -15.08 9.05 18.54
N LEU A 194 -15.39 7.97 19.29
CA LEU A 194 -15.46 8.02 20.74
C LEU A 194 -14.11 8.43 21.34
N CYS A 195 -13.02 7.79 20.95
CA CYS A 195 -11.68 8.12 21.41
C CYS A 195 -11.31 9.59 21.10
N ASN A 196 -11.61 10.06 19.90
CA ASN A 196 -11.35 11.43 19.50
C ASN A 196 -12.20 12.43 20.28
N SER A 197 -13.49 12.14 20.53
CA SER A 197 -14.37 12.98 21.33
C SER A 197 -13.93 13.05 22.78
N LEU A 198 -13.48 11.94 23.37
CA LEU A 198 -12.92 11.89 24.73
C LEU A 198 -11.64 12.73 24.85
N VAL A 199 -10.70 12.56 23.92
CA VAL A 199 -9.45 13.35 23.88
C VAL A 199 -9.73 14.84 23.66
N SER A 200 -10.76 15.17 22.88
CA SER A 200 -11.17 16.55 22.60
C SER A 200 -12.10 17.16 23.66
N GLU A 201 -12.39 16.45 24.77
CA GLU A 201 -13.30 16.88 25.86
C GLU A 201 -14.75 17.19 25.40
N LYS A 202 -15.20 16.58 24.31
CA LYS A 202 -16.57 16.72 23.82
C LYS A 202 -17.49 15.69 24.50
N ILE A 203 -17.83 15.95 25.78
CA ILE A 203 -18.49 14.98 26.65
C ILE A 203 -19.87 14.57 26.10
N ASP A 204 -20.67 15.53 25.65
CA ASP A 204 -22.02 15.26 25.10
C ASP A 204 -21.95 14.32 23.88
N LEU A 205 -21.02 14.60 22.96
CA LEU A 205 -20.79 13.76 21.79
C LEU A 205 -20.29 12.36 22.18
N SER A 206 -19.42 12.27 23.21
CA SER A 206 -18.93 10.98 23.70
C SER A 206 -20.06 10.11 24.26
N ILE A 207 -20.99 10.73 25.00
CA ILE A 207 -22.18 10.03 25.55
C ILE A 207 -23.09 9.55 24.42
N GLU A 208 -23.33 10.39 23.43
CA GLU A 208 -24.13 10.02 22.25
C GLU A 208 -23.54 8.81 21.52
N ILE A 209 -22.22 8.84 21.24
CA ILE A 209 -21.52 7.73 20.58
C ILE A 209 -21.59 6.46 21.42
N ILE A 210 -21.38 6.52 22.74
CA ILE A 210 -21.49 5.36 23.62
C ILE A 210 -22.89 4.76 23.59
N ASN A 211 -23.94 5.59 23.59
CA ASN A 211 -25.30 5.12 23.53
C ASN A 211 -25.62 4.43 22.18
N ASN A 212 -25.11 4.97 21.09
CA ASN A 212 -25.20 4.34 19.78
C ASN A 212 -24.47 2.99 19.73
N LEU A 213 -23.25 2.92 20.28
CA LEU A 213 -22.48 1.69 20.35
C LEU A 213 -23.15 0.61 21.21
N LYS A 214 -23.78 0.98 22.35
CA LYS A 214 -24.51 0.02 23.20
C LYS A 214 -25.67 -0.65 22.48
N SER A 215 -26.26 -0.02 21.47
CA SER A 215 -27.32 -0.61 20.67
C SER A 215 -26.81 -1.72 19.72
N GLN A 216 -25.50 -1.81 19.50
CA GLN A 216 -24.86 -2.78 18.62
C GLN A 216 -24.31 -3.94 19.44
N LYS A 217 -24.81 -5.15 19.18
CA LYS A 217 -24.36 -6.37 19.89
C LYS A 217 -22.85 -6.62 19.67
N GLY A 218 -22.10 -6.82 20.75
CA GLY A 218 -20.68 -7.19 20.71
C GLY A 218 -19.72 -6.00 20.65
N SER A 219 -20.20 -4.78 20.83
CA SER A 219 -19.35 -3.57 20.83
C SER A 219 -18.61 -3.32 22.15
N GLU A 220 -19.02 -3.96 23.26
CA GLU A 220 -18.47 -3.68 24.59
C GLU A 220 -16.96 -3.95 24.68
N ALA A 221 -16.51 -5.08 24.14
CA ALA A 221 -15.08 -5.43 24.14
C ALA A 221 -14.25 -4.43 23.30
N LEU A 222 -14.81 -3.94 22.20
CA LEU A 222 -14.19 -2.95 21.34
C LEU A 222 -14.12 -1.57 22.01
N ILE A 223 -15.17 -1.17 22.72
CA ILE A 223 -15.22 0.08 23.49
C ILE A 223 -14.12 0.06 24.56
N ILE A 224 -14.05 -1.02 25.35
CA ILE A 224 -13.05 -1.19 26.41
C ILE A 224 -11.64 -1.18 25.78
N TRP A 225 -11.42 -1.90 24.71
CA TRP A 225 -10.15 -1.92 24.01
C TRP A 225 -9.74 -0.52 23.48
N GLY A 226 -10.68 0.21 22.88
CA GLY A 226 -10.43 1.55 22.37
C GLY A 226 -10.02 2.52 23.49
N ILE A 227 -10.77 2.55 24.59
CA ILE A 227 -10.47 3.39 25.75
C ILE A 227 -9.11 2.99 26.37
N PHE A 228 -8.87 1.70 26.57
CA PHE A 228 -7.60 1.20 27.11
C PHE A 228 -6.40 1.64 26.27
N ARG A 229 -6.50 1.50 24.95
CA ARG A 229 -5.47 1.93 24.01
C ARG A 229 -5.14 3.43 24.14
N GLU A 230 -6.16 4.29 24.32
CA GLU A 230 -5.94 5.72 24.46
C GLU A 230 -5.33 6.09 25.84
N LEU A 231 -5.71 5.39 26.89
CA LEU A 231 -5.08 5.53 28.20
C LEU A 231 -3.60 5.10 28.18
N GLU A 232 -3.28 4.01 27.49
CA GLU A 232 -1.90 3.57 27.29
C GLU A 232 -1.08 4.62 26.54
N ARG A 233 -1.63 5.19 25.47
CA ARG A 233 -0.98 6.29 24.71
C ARG A 233 -0.74 7.52 25.55
N LEU A 234 -1.71 7.91 26.38
CA LEU A 234 -1.56 9.03 27.34
C LEU A 234 -0.47 8.75 28.36
N SER A 235 -0.39 7.52 28.89
CA SER A 235 0.66 7.10 29.83
C SER A 235 2.06 7.21 29.19
N ILE A 236 2.22 6.70 27.97
CA ILE A 236 3.49 6.78 27.22
C ILE A 236 3.91 8.26 27.01
N LEU A 237 2.99 9.13 26.63
CA LEU A 237 3.27 10.55 26.44
C LEU A 237 3.56 11.30 27.72
N LYS A 238 3.04 10.83 28.86
CA LYS A 238 3.34 11.38 30.18
C LYS A 238 4.77 11.03 30.60
N GLU A 239 5.22 9.82 30.33
CA GLU A 239 6.59 9.36 30.64
C GLU A 239 7.62 9.93 29.65
N ASP A 240 7.31 9.95 28.36
CA ASP A 240 8.14 10.53 27.30
C ASP A 240 7.32 11.42 26.37
N SER A 241 7.39 12.73 26.59
CA SER A 241 6.66 13.72 25.79
C SER A 241 7.08 13.78 24.32
N GLN A 242 8.18 13.13 23.95
CA GLN A 242 8.68 13.03 22.57
C GLN A 242 8.42 11.64 21.95
N ALA A 243 7.73 10.76 22.64
CA ALA A 243 7.41 9.43 22.14
C ALA A 243 6.69 9.52 20.78
N LYS A 244 7.20 8.76 19.79
CA LYS A 244 6.61 8.71 18.46
C LYS A 244 5.40 7.79 18.45
N LEU A 245 4.22 8.35 18.56
CA LEU A 245 2.96 7.64 18.40
C LEU A 245 2.47 7.69 16.96
N ASN A 246 1.81 6.62 16.52
CA ASN A 246 1.16 6.56 15.21
C ASN A 246 -0.27 7.10 15.30
N GLY A 247 -0.63 8.03 14.43
CA GLY A 247 -1.98 8.59 14.35
C GLY A 247 -2.06 9.87 13.52
N PRO A 248 -3.28 10.43 13.30
CA PRO A 248 -3.45 11.72 12.67
C PRO A 248 -2.78 12.84 13.49
N PHE A 249 -2.18 13.83 12.80
CA PHE A 249 -1.41 14.88 13.45
C PHE A 249 -2.23 15.67 14.49
N ASP A 250 -3.43 16.13 14.11
CA ASP A 250 -4.31 16.92 15.00
C ASP A 250 -4.73 16.13 16.24
N TYR A 251 -4.98 14.82 16.08
CA TYR A 251 -5.29 13.93 17.18
C TYR A 251 -4.11 13.77 18.13
N LEU A 252 -2.90 13.54 17.60
CA LEU A 252 -1.68 13.39 18.40
C LEU A 252 -1.31 14.70 19.12
N GLU A 253 -1.55 15.85 18.50
CA GLU A 253 -1.35 17.15 19.13
C GLU A 253 -2.31 17.34 20.34
N ASN A 254 -3.58 17.01 20.16
CA ASN A 254 -4.56 17.05 21.24
C ASN A 254 -4.19 16.10 22.39
N LEU A 255 -3.78 14.87 22.05
CA LEU A 255 -3.34 13.87 23.01
C LEU A 255 -2.10 14.34 23.80
N SER A 256 -1.11 14.94 23.11
CA SER A 256 0.09 15.50 23.75
C SER A 256 -0.23 16.69 24.67
N ARG A 257 -1.16 17.56 24.28
CA ARG A 257 -1.62 18.66 25.16
C ARG A 257 -2.28 18.13 26.43
N LYS A 258 -3.02 17.02 26.34
CA LYS A 258 -3.67 16.38 27.48
C LYS A 258 -2.69 15.70 28.42
N SER A 259 -1.71 14.98 27.90
CA SER A 259 -0.70 14.32 28.73
C SER A 259 0.07 15.28 29.62
N LYS A 260 0.18 16.56 29.23
CA LYS A 260 0.82 17.61 30.02
C LYS A 260 -0.07 18.18 31.15
N LYS A 261 -1.39 17.91 31.10
CA LYS A 261 -2.35 18.42 32.13
C LYS A 261 -2.67 17.40 33.21
N ILE A 262 -2.31 16.14 33.00
CA ILE A 262 -2.45 15.01 33.92
C ILE A 262 -1.12 14.79 34.66
#